data_0d8cb2be2a3a6aa39a1c1512a0be1b9d
#
_entry.id   0d8cb2be2a3a6aa39a1c1512a0be1b9d
#
_cell.length_a   1.000
_cell.length_b   1.000
_cell.length_c   1.000
_cell.angle_alpha   90.00
_cell.angle_beta   90.00
_cell.angle_gamma   90.00
#
_symmetry.space_group_name_H-M   'P 1'
#
loop_
_entity.id
_entity.type
_entity.pdbx_description
1 polymer ?
#
loop_
_entity_poly.entity_id
_entity_poly.type
_entity_poly.pdbx_seq_one_letter_code
_entity_poly.pdbx_strand_id
1 'polypeptide(L)'
;MAEEQPWDRRAAALATVRTGPDGLPVTLGDYRAVFEAVLPEATLGYYAGGGADEITLGENVAAWRRTTLWPRVLRGIDGVDTTTEVLGRRLAHPFIVAPTAFHGLATPEAEVATARGAHDADALYILSTLAHTGPRDLAAGAPDAHRWFQLYVLRDRGLTRSIVDEAADCGFSAIVVTVDLPPAGRRERELRTGFTLGGDLAVPSIAATGTTEPITMFDLPSLFDPSLTWADIEEVATWTDLPVVVKGVLHPQDALAAAEHGAAAVVVSNHGGRQLDGVPAGAVALAAVADVVQGAVPLLVDGGVRRGTDAIRARALGADAVLV
;
A
#
# COMPACT_ATOMS: atom_id res chain seq x y z
N MET A 1 17.49 30.81 9.82
CA MET A 1 18.00 29.90 8.77
C MET A 1 16.85 29.00 8.43
N ALA A 2 16.44 28.90 7.16
CA ALA A 2 15.43 27.92 6.76
C ALA A 2 16.01 26.53 7.06
N GLU A 3 15.22 25.67 7.65
CA GLU A 3 15.61 24.28 7.93
C GLU A 3 15.77 23.55 6.59
N GLU A 4 16.92 22.90 6.41
CA GLU A 4 17.22 22.17 5.17
C GLU A 4 16.23 21.02 5.01
N GLN A 5 15.50 21.01 3.91
CA GLN A 5 14.50 19.97 3.66
C GLN A 5 15.17 18.66 3.25
N PRO A 6 14.55 17.50 3.54
CA PRO A 6 15.12 16.19 3.20
C PRO A 6 15.52 16.06 1.72
N TRP A 7 14.69 16.57 0.81
CA TRP A 7 14.95 16.51 -0.64
C TRP A 7 16.14 17.32 -1.12
N ASP A 8 16.59 18.34 -0.35
CA ASP A 8 17.77 19.15 -0.69
C ASP A 8 19.06 18.30 -0.62
N ARG A 9 19.07 17.24 0.19
CA ARG A 9 20.19 16.29 0.36
C ARG A 9 20.20 15.17 -0.67
N ARG A 10 19.15 15.03 -1.49
CA ARG A 10 18.98 13.91 -2.42
C ARG A 10 20.16 13.74 -3.39
N ALA A 11 20.66 14.82 -3.97
CA ALA A 11 21.75 14.76 -4.93
C ALA A 11 23.04 14.22 -4.29
N ALA A 12 23.37 14.65 -3.06
CA ALA A 12 24.50 14.15 -2.32
C ALA A 12 24.33 12.66 -1.94
N ALA A 13 23.13 12.26 -1.51
CA ALA A 13 22.83 10.86 -1.18
C ALA A 13 22.92 9.95 -2.41
N LEU A 14 22.44 10.37 -3.58
CA LEU A 14 22.56 9.62 -4.83
C LEU A 14 24.04 9.36 -5.22
N ALA A 15 24.94 10.29 -4.91
CA ALA A 15 26.35 10.12 -5.19
C ALA A 15 27.03 9.03 -4.31
N THR A 16 26.38 8.56 -3.23
CA THR A 16 26.91 7.54 -2.32
C THR A 16 26.49 6.12 -2.67
N VAL A 17 25.52 5.95 -3.58
CA VAL A 17 25.01 4.63 -3.98
C VAL A 17 25.49 4.25 -5.39
N ARG A 18 25.43 2.95 -5.69
CA ARG A 18 25.73 2.48 -7.04
C ARG A 18 24.57 2.81 -7.98
N THR A 19 24.88 3.55 -9.04
CA THR A 19 23.93 3.94 -10.07
C THR A 19 24.18 3.22 -11.38
N GLY A 20 23.13 3.10 -12.19
CA GLY A 20 23.22 2.66 -13.58
C GLY A 20 23.86 3.72 -14.49
N PRO A 21 23.99 3.43 -15.80
CA PRO A 21 24.51 4.40 -16.79
C PRO A 21 23.68 5.69 -16.92
N ASP A 22 22.42 5.64 -16.50
CA ASP A 22 21.46 6.75 -16.46
C ASP A 22 21.58 7.61 -15.18
N GLY A 23 22.49 7.25 -14.27
CA GLY A 23 22.69 7.91 -12.99
C GLY A 23 21.63 7.58 -11.93
N LEU A 24 20.74 6.60 -12.18
CA LEU A 24 19.70 6.18 -11.24
C LEU A 24 20.14 4.95 -10.42
N PRO A 25 19.65 4.79 -9.17
CA PRO A 25 19.82 3.57 -8.39
C PRO A 25 19.32 2.33 -9.16
N VAL A 26 20.07 1.24 -9.10
CA VAL A 26 19.77 0.02 -9.90
C VAL A 26 18.75 -0.88 -9.23
N THR A 27 18.67 -0.85 -7.90
CA THR A 27 17.80 -1.74 -7.13
C THR A 27 17.00 -0.98 -6.08
N LEU A 28 15.90 -1.56 -5.61
CA LEU A 28 15.15 -1.00 -4.47
C LEU A 28 16.03 -0.88 -3.21
N GLY A 29 17.06 -1.73 -3.05
CA GLY A 29 18.03 -1.59 -1.97
C GLY A 29 18.87 -0.32 -2.09
N ASP A 30 19.25 0.08 -3.31
CA ASP A 30 19.99 1.31 -3.56
C ASP A 30 19.09 2.54 -3.31
N TYR A 31 17.82 2.51 -3.76
CA TYR A 31 16.84 3.55 -3.42
C TYR A 31 16.63 3.67 -1.92
N ARG A 32 16.54 2.53 -1.21
CA ARG A 32 16.43 2.52 0.24
C ARG A 32 17.63 3.20 0.91
N ALA A 33 18.85 2.95 0.46
CA ALA A 33 20.04 3.60 1.00
C ALA A 33 20.03 5.12 0.82
N VAL A 34 19.54 5.62 -0.34
CA VAL A 34 19.29 7.05 -0.56
C VAL A 34 18.26 7.60 0.42
N PHE A 35 17.14 6.91 0.56
CA PHE A 35 16.06 7.28 1.45
C PHE A 35 16.51 7.37 2.92
N GLU A 36 17.27 6.37 3.39
CA GLU A 36 17.83 6.35 4.74
C GLU A 36 18.84 7.49 4.99
N ALA A 37 19.57 7.93 3.96
CA ALA A 37 20.52 9.05 4.07
C ALA A 37 19.86 10.43 4.04
N VAL A 38 18.64 10.54 3.49
CA VAL A 38 17.96 11.82 3.25
C VAL A 38 16.95 12.15 4.35
N LEU A 39 16.16 11.17 4.78
CA LEU A 39 15.04 11.42 5.68
C LEU A 39 15.50 11.65 7.14
N PRO A 40 14.77 12.51 7.88
CA PRO A 40 14.90 12.60 9.33
C PRO A 40 14.66 11.24 10.00
N GLU A 41 15.35 10.97 11.11
CA GLU A 41 15.27 9.70 11.82
C GLU A 41 13.83 9.33 12.21
N ALA A 42 13.03 10.29 12.67
CA ALA A 42 11.64 10.06 13.03
C ALA A 42 10.79 9.64 11.82
N THR A 43 10.93 10.34 10.68
CA THR A 43 10.25 10.00 9.42
C THR A 43 10.68 8.63 8.90
N LEU A 44 11.98 8.34 8.97
CA LEU A 44 12.52 7.03 8.62
C LEU A 44 11.97 5.94 9.54
N GLY A 45 11.87 6.20 10.85
CA GLY A 45 11.25 5.31 11.82
C GLY A 45 9.81 4.97 11.45
N TYR A 46 9.05 5.96 11.01
CA TYR A 46 7.68 5.78 10.54
C TYR A 46 7.61 4.86 9.30
N TYR A 47 8.35 5.17 8.23
CA TYR A 47 8.24 4.42 6.98
C TYR A 47 8.88 3.03 7.04
N ALA A 48 10.03 2.91 7.68
CA ALA A 48 10.81 1.67 7.69
C ALA A 48 10.52 0.76 8.90
N GLY A 49 9.75 1.25 9.88
CA GLY A 49 9.44 0.51 11.09
C GLY A 49 8.32 -0.51 10.94
N GLY A 50 8.36 -1.55 11.77
CA GLY A 50 7.34 -2.58 11.92
C GLY A 50 6.65 -2.54 13.29
N GLY A 51 5.78 -3.52 13.53
CA GLY A 51 5.16 -3.75 14.84
C GLY A 51 6.12 -4.43 15.82
N ALA A 52 6.05 -4.08 17.07
CA ALA A 52 6.76 -4.66 18.20
C ALA A 52 8.26 -4.96 17.90
N ASP A 53 8.66 -6.23 17.86
CA ASP A 53 10.03 -6.69 17.64
C ASP A 53 10.43 -6.75 16.15
N GLU A 54 9.52 -6.37 15.24
CA GLU A 54 9.73 -6.38 13.77
C GLU A 54 10.03 -7.77 13.17
N ILE A 55 9.59 -8.85 13.82
CA ILE A 55 9.76 -10.22 13.35
C ILE A 55 9.04 -10.39 12.01
N THR A 56 7.76 -9.97 11.92
CA THR A 56 6.97 -10.07 10.69
C THR A 56 7.54 -9.21 9.57
N LEU A 57 8.06 -8.01 9.90
CA LEU A 57 8.74 -7.15 8.93
C LEU A 57 9.93 -7.85 8.27
N GLY A 58 10.77 -8.52 9.05
CA GLY A 58 11.88 -9.34 8.56
C GLY A 58 11.43 -10.56 7.78
N GLU A 59 10.44 -11.28 8.30
CA GLU A 59 9.89 -12.49 7.70
C GLU A 59 9.20 -12.23 6.36
N ASN A 60 8.57 -11.10 6.17
CA ASN A 60 7.98 -10.71 4.88
C ASN A 60 9.00 -10.79 3.73
N VAL A 61 10.23 -10.34 3.94
CA VAL A 61 11.30 -10.43 2.92
C VAL A 61 11.88 -11.85 2.87
N ALA A 62 12.09 -12.47 4.02
CA ALA A 62 12.73 -13.78 4.11
C ALA A 62 11.88 -14.89 3.49
N ALA A 63 10.56 -14.83 3.63
CA ALA A 63 9.63 -15.81 3.09
C ALA A 63 9.69 -15.89 1.56
N TRP A 64 9.74 -14.75 0.86
CA TRP A 64 9.94 -14.75 -0.60
C TRP A 64 11.24 -15.45 -1.00
N ARG A 65 12.34 -15.22 -0.28
CA ARG A 65 13.64 -15.84 -0.57
C ARG A 65 13.64 -17.34 -0.35
N ARG A 66 12.84 -17.87 0.58
CA ARG A 66 12.69 -19.31 0.82
C ARG A 66 11.83 -20.03 -0.24
N THR A 67 10.97 -19.30 -0.94
CA THR A 67 10.18 -19.84 -2.05
C THR A 67 11.06 -20.00 -3.28
N THR A 68 11.46 -21.24 -3.60
CA THR A 68 12.36 -21.53 -4.72
C THR A 68 11.60 -21.60 -6.06
N LEU A 69 12.22 -21.07 -7.11
CA LEU A 69 11.75 -21.21 -8.48
C LEU A 69 12.42 -22.44 -9.14
N TRP A 70 11.62 -23.26 -9.81
CA TRP A 70 12.10 -24.42 -10.54
C TRP A 70 12.04 -24.15 -12.04
N PRO A 71 13.15 -23.64 -12.65
CA PRO A 71 13.15 -23.30 -14.07
C PRO A 71 13.10 -24.55 -14.94
N ARG A 72 12.35 -24.49 -16.03
CA ARG A 72 12.33 -25.50 -17.08
C ARG A 72 13.12 -25.00 -18.28
N VAL A 73 13.95 -25.86 -18.87
CA VAL A 73 14.77 -25.53 -20.02
C VAL A 73 14.16 -26.06 -21.34
N LEU A 74 14.64 -25.59 -22.47
CA LEU A 74 14.29 -26.06 -23.80
C LEU A 74 12.78 -25.99 -24.11
N ARG A 75 12.13 -24.89 -23.69
CA ARG A 75 10.69 -24.71 -23.84
C ARG A 75 10.29 -23.96 -25.13
N GLY A 76 11.26 -23.50 -25.93
CA GLY A 76 11.00 -22.78 -27.16
C GLY A 76 10.30 -21.43 -26.93
N ILE A 77 10.71 -20.69 -25.91
CA ILE A 77 10.14 -19.39 -25.58
C ILE A 77 10.76 -18.33 -26.48
N ASP A 78 9.95 -17.66 -27.27
CA ASP A 78 10.33 -16.58 -28.19
C ASP A 78 9.88 -15.20 -27.72
N GLY A 79 9.09 -15.11 -26.63
CA GLY A 79 8.62 -13.88 -26.02
C GLY A 79 8.20 -14.07 -24.58
N VAL A 80 8.13 -12.96 -23.83
CA VAL A 80 7.64 -12.94 -22.45
C VAL A 80 6.45 -11.99 -22.37
N ASP A 81 5.30 -12.48 -21.90
CA ASP A 81 4.13 -11.67 -21.55
C ASP A 81 4.09 -11.47 -20.05
N THR A 82 4.25 -10.23 -19.61
CA THR A 82 4.19 -9.84 -18.19
C THR A 82 2.82 -9.31 -17.78
N THR A 83 1.87 -9.23 -18.73
CA THR A 83 0.56 -8.65 -18.44
C THR A 83 -0.24 -9.51 -17.48
N THR A 84 -1.11 -8.84 -16.74
CA THR A 84 -2.13 -9.49 -15.90
C THR A 84 -3.44 -8.74 -16.03
N GLU A 85 -4.52 -9.34 -15.57
CA GLU A 85 -5.84 -8.70 -15.49
C GLU A 85 -6.30 -8.65 -14.05
N VAL A 86 -6.76 -7.49 -13.60
CA VAL A 86 -7.35 -7.29 -12.28
C VAL A 86 -8.59 -6.43 -12.41
N LEU A 87 -9.72 -6.88 -11.89
CA LEU A 87 -11.02 -6.19 -11.95
C LEU A 87 -11.41 -5.76 -13.38
N GLY A 88 -11.24 -6.67 -14.36
CA GLY A 88 -11.57 -6.44 -15.75
C GLY A 88 -10.62 -5.50 -16.50
N ARG A 89 -9.53 -5.05 -15.87
CA ARG A 89 -8.52 -4.20 -16.49
C ARG A 89 -7.20 -4.93 -16.68
N ARG A 90 -6.68 -4.88 -17.91
CA ARG A 90 -5.35 -5.38 -18.24
C ARG A 90 -4.29 -4.38 -17.76
N LEU A 91 -3.32 -4.90 -17.01
CA LEU A 91 -2.11 -4.21 -16.55
C LEU A 91 -0.91 -4.68 -17.36
N ALA A 92 0.05 -3.81 -17.65
CA ALA A 92 1.26 -4.13 -18.40
C ALA A 92 2.16 -5.14 -17.65
N HIS A 93 2.05 -5.15 -16.33
CA HIS A 93 2.79 -6.04 -15.43
C HIS A 93 2.05 -6.18 -14.08
N PRO A 94 2.38 -7.19 -13.25
CA PRO A 94 1.63 -7.47 -12.02
C PRO A 94 1.99 -6.55 -10.84
N PHE A 95 2.66 -5.42 -11.04
CA PHE A 95 3.02 -4.52 -9.96
C PHE A 95 1.99 -3.39 -9.80
N ILE A 96 1.55 -3.19 -8.57
CA ILE A 96 0.65 -2.11 -8.13
C ILE A 96 1.39 -1.32 -7.04
N VAL A 97 1.32 0.01 -7.08
CA VAL A 97 1.89 0.84 -6.01
C VAL A 97 0.93 0.85 -4.83
N ALA A 98 1.40 0.32 -3.69
CA ALA A 98 0.61 0.16 -2.47
C ALA A 98 0.18 1.50 -1.87
N PRO A 99 -0.94 1.55 -1.12
CA PRO A 99 -1.33 2.75 -0.41
C PRO A 99 -0.37 3.00 0.75
N THR A 100 0.36 4.10 0.66
CA THR A 100 1.27 4.59 1.70
C THR A 100 0.84 5.99 2.10
N ALA A 101 0.80 6.25 3.40
CA ALA A 101 0.39 7.54 3.92
C ALA A 101 1.53 8.59 3.88
N PHE A 102 1.17 9.86 3.82
CA PHE A 102 2.03 10.99 4.16
C PHE A 102 3.23 11.21 3.25
N HIS A 103 3.11 11.07 1.93
CA HIS A 103 4.23 11.24 0.99
C HIS A 103 4.86 12.64 1.05
N GLY A 104 4.14 13.67 1.53
CA GLY A 104 4.68 15.00 1.78
C GLY A 104 5.82 15.05 2.79
N LEU A 105 6.02 14.01 3.62
CA LEU A 105 7.19 13.86 4.49
C LEU A 105 8.47 13.52 3.72
N ALA A 106 8.36 13.03 2.49
CA ALA A 106 9.49 12.58 1.67
C ALA A 106 9.73 13.45 0.43
N THR A 107 8.69 14.12 -0.08
CA THR A 107 8.77 14.97 -1.28
C THR A 107 7.69 16.05 -1.24
N PRO A 108 7.97 17.29 -1.69
CA PRO A 108 6.98 18.38 -1.70
C PRO A 108 5.81 18.12 -2.65
N GLU A 109 6.01 17.30 -3.69
CA GLU A 109 4.96 16.93 -4.65
C GLU A 109 4.06 15.80 -4.15
N ALA A 110 4.39 15.23 -2.99
CA ALA A 110 3.65 14.22 -2.26
C ALA A 110 3.16 13.06 -3.17
N GLU A 111 1.90 12.68 -3.07
CA GLU A 111 1.31 11.56 -3.80
C GLU A 111 1.17 11.82 -5.30
N VAL A 112 1.16 13.09 -5.73
CA VAL A 112 1.14 13.45 -7.17
C VAL A 112 2.40 12.94 -7.86
N ALA A 113 3.58 13.08 -7.24
CA ALA A 113 4.82 12.54 -7.79
C ALA A 113 4.77 11.02 -7.92
N THR A 114 4.23 10.33 -6.91
CA THR A 114 4.08 8.87 -6.92
C THR A 114 3.11 8.41 -8.00
N ALA A 115 1.96 9.08 -8.14
CA ALA A 115 0.97 8.73 -9.16
C ALA A 115 1.48 8.94 -10.59
N ARG A 116 2.26 10.01 -10.84
CA ARG A 116 2.94 10.23 -12.12
C ARG A 116 3.98 9.15 -12.39
N GLY A 117 4.83 8.84 -11.41
CA GLY A 117 5.83 7.77 -11.56
C GLY A 117 5.21 6.39 -11.77
N ALA A 118 4.06 6.12 -11.15
CA ALA A 118 3.30 4.90 -11.40
C ALA A 118 2.75 4.87 -12.84
N HIS A 119 2.19 6.00 -13.33
CA HIS A 119 1.74 6.13 -14.72
C HIS A 119 2.88 5.90 -15.71
N ASP A 120 4.03 6.55 -15.50
CA ASP A 120 5.22 6.42 -16.37
C ASP A 120 5.75 4.98 -16.41
N ALA A 121 5.49 4.20 -15.37
CA ALA A 121 5.83 2.79 -15.28
C ALA A 121 4.70 1.83 -15.71
N ASP A 122 3.60 2.33 -16.27
CA ASP A 122 2.38 1.55 -16.59
C ASP A 122 1.80 0.79 -15.38
N ALA A 123 2.01 1.31 -14.16
CA ALA A 123 1.51 0.74 -12.93
C ALA A 123 0.22 1.42 -12.45
N LEU A 124 -0.60 0.66 -11.74
CA LEU A 124 -1.72 1.18 -10.97
C LEU A 124 -1.21 1.74 -9.64
N TYR A 125 -1.76 2.89 -9.21
CA TYR A 125 -1.48 3.52 -7.93
C TYR A 125 -2.70 3.46 -7.01
N ILE A 126 -2.49 3.17 -5.72
CA ILE A 126 -3.55 3.20 -4.71
C ILE A 126 -3.31 4.39 -3.77
N LEU A 127 -4.19 5.39 -3.81
CA LEU A 127 -4.14 6.54 -2.91
C LEU A 127 -4.62 6.17 -1.51
N SER A 128 -3.89 6.55 -0.47
CA SER A 128 -4.28 6.32 0.93
C SER A 128 -5.32 7.33 1.43
N THR A 129 -6.24 6.92 2.32
CA THR A 129 -7.07 7.85 3.12
C THR A 129 -6.22 8.86 3.89
N LEU A 130 -5.01 8.46 4.31
CA LEU A 130 -4.09 9.30 5.07
C LEU A 130 -3.04 9.99 4.17
N ALA A 131 -3.38 10.23 2.93
CA ALA A 131 -2.53 10.97 1.99
C ALA A 131 -2.52 12.48 2.32
N HIS A 132 -1.42 13.16 2.01
CA HIS A 132 -1.35 14.63 2.02
C HIS A 132 -2.03 15.26 0.81
N THR A 133 -2.26 14.49 -0.24
CA THR A 133 -2.97 14.92 -1.45
C THR A 133 -4.36 14.31 -1.45
N GLY A 134 -5.40 15.14 -1.52
CA GLY A 134 -6.78 14.67 -1.62
C GLY A 134 -7.10 14.04 -2.99
N PRO A 135 -8.22 13.30 -3.11
CA PRO A 135 -8.62 12.64 -4.36
C PRO A 135 -8.72 13.61 -5.54
N ARG A 136 -9.30 14.79 -5.33
CA ARG A 136 -9.48 15.83 -6.35
C ARG A 136 -8.16 16.42 -6.84
N ASP A 137 -7.26 16.72 -5.90
CA ASP A 137 -5.95 17.29 -6.22
C ASP A 137 -5.06 16.26 -6.91
N LEU A 138 -5.14 14.99 -6.50
CA LEU A 138 -4.45 13.90 -7.19
C LEU A 138 -4.96 13.75 -8.63
N ALA A 139 -6.28 13.76 -8.82
CA ALA A 139 -6.88 13.65 -10.15
C ALA A 139 -6.47 14.81 -11.07
N ALA A 140 -6.38 16.04 -10.54
CA ALA A 140 -5.91 17.19 -11.28
C ALA A 140 -4.40 17.14 -11.55
N GLY A 141 -3.60 16.71 -10.57
CA GLY A 141 -2.14 16.67 -10.65
C GLY A 141 -1.58 15.52 -11.49
N ALA A 142 -2.32 14.39 -11.57
CA ALA A 142 -1.95 13.19 -12.33
C ALA A 142 -3.19 12.62 -13.05
N PRO A 143 -3.75 13.33 -14.05
CA PRO A 143 -5.03 12.98 -14.68
C PRO A 143 -5.00 11.62 -15.38
N ASP A 144 -3.88 11.24 -15.95
CA ASP A 144 -3.71 10.01 -16.73
C ASP A 144 -3.36 8.79 -15.87
N ALA A 145 -3.07 8.99 -14.58
CA ALA A 145 -2.71 7.89 -13.68
C ALA A 145 -3.91 6.96 -13.43
N HIS A 146 -3.68 5.66 -13.61
CA HIS A 146 -4.66 4.65 -13.19
C HIS A 146 -4.62 4.53 -11.67
N ARG A 147 -5.77 4.73 -11.00
CA ARG A 147 -5.82 4.91 -9.56
C ARG A 147 -6.98 4.19 -8.90
N TRP A 148 -6.71 3.59 -7.73
CA TRP A 148 -7.68 3.11 -6.76
C TRP A 148 -7.58 3.97 -5.49
N PHE A 149 -8.63 3.97 -4.68
CA PHE A 149 -8.65 4.68 -3.41
C PHE A 149 -8.69 3.69 -2.23
N GLN A 150 -7.72 3.79 -1.32
CA GLN A 150 -7.74 3.00 -0.08
C GLN A 150 -8.53 3.74 0.99
N LEU A 151 -9.50 3.04 1.56
CA LEU A 151 -10.45 3.52 2.54
C LEU A 151 -10.19 2.90 3.92
N TYR A 152 -10.07 3.74 4.94
CA TYR A 152 -10.37 3.38 6.31
C TYR A 152 -11.80 3.80 6.63
N VAL A 153 -12.60 2.89 7.17
CA VAL A 153 -13.96 3.20 7.58
C VAL A 153 -13.92 3.96 8.90
N LEU A 154 -14.40 5.19 8.87
CA LEU A 154 -14.43 6.07 10.04
C LEU A 154 -15.65 5.78 10.91
N ARG A 155 -15.61 6.18 12.20
CA ARG A 155 -16.78 6.18 13.09
C ARG A 155 -17.91 7.05 12.51
N ASP A 156 -17.54 8.16 11.86
CA ASP A 156 -18.49 8.98 11.09
C ASP A 156 -18.73 8.33 9.71
N ARG A 157 -19.84 7.61 9.61
CA ARG A 157 -20.27 6.93 8.37
C ARG A 157 -20.65 7.93 7.27
N GLY A 158 -21.15 9.10 7.63
CA GLY A 158 -21.50 10.16 6.68
C GLY A 158 -20.23 10.69 5.99
N LEU A 159 -19.18 10.97 6.79
CA LEU A 159 -17.89 11.36 6.24
C LEU A 159 -17.25 10.23 5.42
N THR A 160 -17.29 8.98 5.91
CA THR A 160 -16.78 7.83 5.16
C THR A 160 -17.43 7.74 3.78
N ARG A 161 -18.74 7.87 3.71
CA ARG A 161 -19.48 7.85 2.46
C ARG A 161 -19.08 9.02 1.54
N SER A 162 -18.94 10.24 2.09
CA SER A 162 -18.54 11.39 1.27
C SER A 162 -17.14 11.24 0.66
N ILE A 163 -16.22 10.54 1.35
CA ILE A 163 -14.90 10.19 0.83
C ILE A 163 -15.01 9.20 -0.34
N VAL A 164 -15.89 8.19 -0.23
CA VAL A 164 -16.15 7.23 -1.31
C VAL A 164 -16.77 7.93 -2.52
N ASP A 165 -17.77 8.79 -2.30
CA ASP A 165 -18.41 9.59 -3.35
C ASP A 165 -17.37 10.48 -4.07
N GLU A 166 -16.51 11.17 -3.32
CA GLU A 166 -15.45 12.00 -3.92
C GLU A 166 -14.45 11.18 -4.74
N ALA A 167 -14.04 9.99 -4.26
CA ALA A 167 -13.16 9.12 -5.01
C ALA A 167 -13.81 8.67 -6.34
N ALA A 168 -15.10 8.31 -6.33
CA ALA A 168 -15.84 7.95 -7.52
C ALA A 168 -15.92 9.12 -8.51
N ASP A 169 -16.28 10.32 -8.04
CA ASP A 169 -16.37 11.54 -8.83
C ASP A 169 -15.04 11.95 -9.46
N CYS A 170 -13.91 11.63 -8.77
CA CYS A 170 -12.56 11.90 -9.24
C CYS A 170 -11.98 10.80 -10.16
N GLY A 171 -12.80 9.81 -10.57
CA GLY A 171 -12.42 8.79 -11.54
C GLY A 171 -11.48 7.72 -10.98
N PHE A 172 -11.54 7.44 -9.68
CA PHE A 172 -10.94 6.23 -9.13
C PHE A 172 -11.73 5.02 -9.61
N SER A 173 -11.07 3.89 -9.82
CA SER A 173 -11.70 2.72 -10.46
C SER A 173 -11.93 1.54 -9.49
N ALA A 174 -11.59 1.68 -8.23
CA ALA A 174 -11.94 0.76 -7.14
C ALA A 174 -11.77 1.42 -5.77
N ILE A 175 -12.46 0.89 -4.76
CA ILE A 175 -12.30 1.22 -3.34
C ILE A 175 -11.61 0.04 -2.65
N VAL A 176 -10.50 0.31 -1.93
CA VAL A 176 -9.74 -0.71 -1.19
C VAL A 176 -9.96 -0.52 0.30
N VAL A 177 -10.88 -1.26 0.88
CA VAL A 177 -11.19 -1.20 2.31
C VAL A 177 -10.12 -1.94 3.10
N THR A 178 -9.42 -1.22 3.98
CA THR A 178 -8.38 -1.80 4.84
C THR A 178 -8.97 -2.18 6.18
N VAL A 179 -8.89 -3.47 6.53
CA VAL A 179 -9.59 -4.06 7.68
C VAL A 179 -8.67 -4.48 8.83
N ASP A 180 -7.36 -4.36 8.67
CA ASP A 180 -6.36 -4.78 9.65
C ASP A 180 -5.80 -3.64 10.53
N LEU A 181 -6.33 -2.41 10.42
CA LEU A 181 -5.78 -1.28 11.15
C LEU A 181 -6.34 -1.08 12.56
N PRO A 182 -7.65 -1.15 12.86
CA PRO A 182 -8.12 -1.01 14.23
C PRO A 182 -8.03 -2.34 15.02
N PRO A 183 -7.29 -2.39 16.15
CA PRO A 183 -6.42 -1.36 16.70
C PRO A 183 -5.08 -1.21 15.95
N ALA A 184 -4.48 -0.02 16.04
CA ALA A 184 -3.17 0.22 15.45
C ALA A 184 -2.08 -0.62 16.13
N GLY A 185 -1.17 -1.16 15.33
CA GLY A 185 0.00 -1.89 15.82
C GLY A 185 0.92 -0.99 16.66
N ARG A 186 1.53 -1.56 17.69
CA ARG A 186 2.51 -0.88 18.54
C ARG A 186 3.83 -0.76 17.76
N ARG A 187 4.14 0.40 17.23
CA ARG A 187 5.35 0.66 16.45
C ARG A 187 6.40 1.30 17.33
N GLU A 188 7.25 0.47 17.93
CA GLU A 188 8.22 0.94 18.91
C GLU A 188 9.27 1.87 18.35
N ARG A 189 9.61 1.74 17.07
CA ARG A 189 10.54 2.64 16.41
C ARG A 189 9.98 4.06 16.32
N GLU A 190 8.69 4.22 16.00
CA GLU A 190 8.01 5.52 16.01
C GLU A 190 7.99 6.13 17.43
N LEU A 191 7.73 5.29 18.46
CA LEU A 191 7.74 5.75 19.85
C LEU A 191 9.12 6.20 20.31
N ARG A 192 10.19 5.49 19.92
CA ARG A 192 11.58 5.83 20.29
C ARG A 192 12.09 7.08 19.59
N THR A 193 11.68 7.30 18.34
CA THR A 193 12.10 8.47 17.55
C THR A 193 11.21 9.70 17.77
N GLY A 194 10.10 9.55 18.50
CA GLY A 194 9.16 10.64 18.76
C GLY A 194 8.46 11.13 17.51
N PHE A 195 8.15 10.25 16.58
CA PHE A 195 7.49 10.61 15.32
C PHE A 195 6.15 11.31 15.59
N THR A 196 5.98 12.48 15.01
CA THR A 196 4.71 13.23 15.00
C THR A 196 4.46 13.77 13.60
N LEU A 197 3.21 13.88 13.21
CA LEU A 197 2.84 14.63 12.01
C LEU A 197 3.07 16.12 12.30
N GLY A 198 3.92 16.77 11.50
CA GLY A 198 4.11 18.21 11.58
C GLY A 198 2.77 18.93 11.32
N GLY A 199 2.52 20.03 12.09
CA GLY A 199 1.24 20.75 12.06
C GLY A 199 0.86 21.38 10.72
N ASP A 200 1.79 21.44 9.76
CA ASP A 200 1.56 22.04 8.44
C ASP A 200 1.10 21.04 7.38
N LEU A 201 1.04 19.73 7.70
CA LEU A 201 0.65 18.69 6.77
C LEU A 201 -0.81 18.27 7.00
N ALA A 202 -1.70 18.80 6.17
CA ALA A 202 -3.10 18.42 6.18
C ALA A 202 -3.29 16.98 5.65
N VAL A 203 -4.30 16.29 6.17
CA VAL A 203 -4.83 15.04 5.61
C VAL A 203 -6.24 15.35 5.08
N PRO A 204 -6.38 15.72 3.81
CA PRO A 204 -7.63 16.28 3.26
C PRO A 204 -8.85 15.38 3.45
N SER A 205 -8.69 14.06 3.28
CA SER A 205 -9.80 13.12 3.41
C SER A 205 -10.41 13.07 4.82
N ILE A 206 -9.66 13.45 5.86
CA ILE A 206 -10.17 13.48 7.25
C ILE A 206 -10.28 14.90 7.82
N ALA A 207 -9.82 15.92 7.10
CA ALA A 207 -9.91 17.32 7.54
C ALA A 207 -11.37 17.79 7.73
N ALA A 208 -12.31 17.19 7.00
CA ALA A 208 -13.73 17.45 7.13
C ALA A 208 -14.34 16.95 8.46
N THR A 209 -13.60 16.22 9.32
CA THR A 209 -14.07 15.88 10.68
C THR A 209 -14.32 17.09 11.57
N GLY A 210 -13.97 18.31 11.09
CA GLY A 210 -14.15 19.56 11.85
C GLY A 210 -13.18 19.72 13.01
N THR A 211 -12.18 18.84 13.14
CA THR A 211 -11.12 19.00 14.13
C THR A 211 -10.21 20.15 13.68
N THR A 212 -10.21 21.25 14.44
CA THR A 212 -9.31 22.39 14.24
C THR A 212 -7.93 22.17 14.87
N GLU A 213 -7.78 21.12 15.65
CA GLU A 213 -6.52 20.73 16.27
C GLU A 213 -5.71 19.81 15.33
N PRO A 214 -4.39 19.92 15.33
CA PRO A 214 -3.53 19.00 14.60
C PRO A 214 -3.79 17.55 15.04
N ILE A 215 -4.19 16.70 14.11
CA ILE A 215 -4.40 15.28 14.39
C ILE A 215 -3.03 14.61 14.56
N THR A 216 -2.76 14.08 15.74
CA THR A 216 -1.54 13.32 16.00
C THR A 216 -1.68 11.85 15.56
N MET A 217 -0.57 11.14 15.39
CA MET A 217 -0.59 9.70 15.11
C MET A 217 -1.31 8.89 16.20
N PHE A 218 -1.39 9.42 17.42
CA PHE A 218 -2.10 8.78 18.53
C PHE A 218 -3.62 8.99 18.44
N ASP A 219 -4.06 10.06 17.79
CA ASP A 219 -5.49 10.39 17.64
C ASP A 219 -6.11 9.67 16.43
N LEU A 220 -5.32 9.41 15.37
CA LEU A 220 -5.80 8.77 14.15
C LEU A 220 -6.59 7.47 14.39
N PRO A 221 -6.13 6.52 15.23
CA PRO A 221 -6.87 5.29 15.48
C PRO A 221 -8.24 5.53 16.13
N SER A 222 -8.43 6.66 16.84
CA SER A 222 -9.70 7.01 17.45
C SER A 222 -10.78 7.42 16.44
N LEU A 223 -10.37 7.83 15.23
CA LEU A 223 -11.28 8.18 14.16
C LEU A 223 -11.84 6.96 13.44
N PHE A 224 -11.11 5.85 13.47
CA PHE A 224 -11.50 4.62 12.76
C PHE A 224 -12.52 3.82 13.58
N ASP A 225 -13.39 3.11 12.89
CA ASP A 225 -14.36 2.24 13.52
C ASP A 225 -13.74 0.87 13.86
N PRO A 226 -13.57 0.51 15.16
CA PRO A 226 -13.02 -0.78 15.54
C PRO A 226 -14.07 -1.90 15.56
N SER A 227 -15.34 -1.59 15.29
CA SER A 227 -16.46 -2.53 15.38
C SER A 227 -16.87 -3.11 14.03
N LEU A 228 -16.02 -2.93 12.99
CA LEU A 228 -16.30 -3.41 11.64
C LEU A 228 -16.57 -4.91 11.59
N THR A 229 -17.53 -5.27 10.77
CA THR A 229 -17.94 -6.63 10.44
C THR A 229 -18.03 -6.79 8.93
N TRP A 230 -18.29 -7.99 8.45
CA TRP A 230 -18.51 -8.23 7.02
C TRP A 230 -19.71 -7.46 6.46
N ALA A 231 -20.75 -7.19 7.29
CA ALA A 231 -21.89 -6.36 6.90
C ALA A 231 -21.48 -4.92 6.54
N ASP A 232 -20.41 -4.39 7.12
CA ASP A 232 -19.90 -3.07 6.77
C ASP A 232 -19.24 -3.06 5.38
N ILE A 233 -18.67 -4.20 4.94
CA ILE A 233 -18.16 -4.35 3.57
C ILE A 233 -19.31 -4.31 2.57
N GLU A 234 -20.41 -5.05 2.86
CA GLU A 234 -21.62 -4.99 2.06
C GLU A 234 -22.22 -3.58 2.02
N GLU A 235 -22.24 -2.89 3.17
CA GLU A 235 -22.72 -1.50 3.26
C GLU A 235 -21.89 -0.57 2.36
N VAL A 236 -20.56 -0.61 2.44
CA VAL A 236 -19.67 0.20 1.58
C VAL A 236 -19.94 -0.08 0.11
N ALA A 237 -20.16 -1.34 -0.27
CA ALA A 237 -20.50 -1.70 -1.65
C ALA A 237 -21.83 -1.12 -2.13
N THR A 238 -22.74 -0.75 -1.22
CA THR A 238 -24.00 -0.05 -1.60
C THR A 238 -23.84 1.44 -1.88
N TRP A 239 -22.71 2.03 -1.48
CA TRP A 239 -22.47 3.47 -1.64
C TRP A 239 -21.93 3.85 -3.02
N THR A 240 -21.43 2.89 -3.79
CA THR A 240 -20.74 3.15 -5.06
C THR A 240 -20.89 1.98 -6.03
N ASP A 241 -20.82 2.28 -7.33
CA ASP A 241 -20.75 1.27 -8.39
C ASP A 241 -19.30 0.74 -8.59
N LEU A 242 -18.33 1.30 -7.86
CA LEU A 242 -16.93 0.86 -7.94
C LEU A 242 -16.76 -0.50 -7.25
N PRO A 243 -15.92 -1.39 -7.79
CA PRO A 243 -15.59 -2.64 -7.12
C PRO A 243 -14.91 -2.38 -5.78
N VAL A 244 -15.33 -3.13 -4.75
CA VAL A 244 -14.75 -3.07 -3.41
C VAL A 244 -13.72 -4.18 -3.26
N VAL A 245 -12.50 -3.81 -2.88
CA VAL A 245 -11.38 -4.71 -2.59
C VAL A 245 -11.16 -4.73 -1.08
N VAL A 246 -11.01 -5.90 -0.48
CA VAL A 246 -10.71 -6.02 0.96
C VAL A 246 -9.23 -6.26 1.16
N LYS A 247 -8.55 -5.39 1.93
CA LYS A 247 -7.11 -5.46 2.23
C LYS A 247 -6.85 -5.68 3.72
N GLY A 248 -5.88 -6.57 4.02
CA GLY A 248 -5.49 -6.87 5.41
C GLY A 248 -5.89 -8.28 5.85
N VAL A 249 -6.16 -9.16 4.89
CA VAL A 249 -6.60 -10.52 5.14
C VAL A 249 -5.40 -11.47 5.15
N LEU A 250 -5.30 -12.31 6.18
CA LEU A 250 -4.27 -13.37 6.30
C LEU A 250 -4.88 -14.75 6.45
N HIS A 251 -6.06 -14.85 7.08
CA HIS A 251 -6.69 -16.12 7.34
C HIS A 251 -7.50 -16.60 6.12
N PRO A 252 -7.35 -17.86 5.66
CA PRO A 252 -8.07 -18.36 4.48
C PRO A 252 -9.60 -18.25 4.57
N GLN A 253 -10.17 -18.46 5.76
CA GLN A 253 -11.63 -18.35 5.94
C GLN A 253 -12.12 -16.90 5.82
N ASP A 254 -11.30 -15.92 6.23
CA ASP A 254 -11.64 -14.51 6.07
C ASP A 254 -11.58 -14.09 4.60
N ALA A 255 -10.66 -14.67 3.81
CA ALA A 255 -10.62 -14.43 2.37
C ALA A 255 -11.86 -14.99 1.66
N LEU A 256 -12.34 -16.15 2.09
CA LEU A 256 -13.58 -16.73 1.58
C LEU A 256 -14.79 -15.87 1.99
N ALA A 257 -14.85 -15.47 3.27
CA ALA A 257 -15.91 -14.59 3.77
C ALA A 257 -15.92 -13.25 3.03
N ALA A 258 -14.76 -12.67 2.73
CA ALA A 258 -14.68 -11.44 1.92
C ALA A 258 -15.36 -11.61 0.56
N ALA A 259 -15.09 -12.74 -0.13
CA ALA A 259 -15.75 -13.05 -1.41
C ALA A 259 -17.26 -13.28 -1.25
N GLU A 260 -17.71 -13.98 -0.20
CA GLU A 260 -19.12 -14.22 0.11
C GLU A 260 -19.88 -12.92 0.42
N HIS A 261 -19.20 -11.93 1.01
CA HIS A 261 -19.76 -10.60 1.29
C HIS A 261 -19.47 -9.55 0.21
N GLY A 262 -19.21 -9.99 -1.03
CA GLY A 262 -19.22 -9.15 -2.22
C GLY A 262 -17.90 -8.42 -2.50
N ALA A 263 -16.80 -8.78 -1.85
CA ALA A 263 -15.50 -8.26 -2.25
C ALA A 263 -15.15 -8.68 -3.68
N ALA A 264 -14.79 -7.72 -4.52
CA ALA A 264 -14.39 -7.96 -5.90
C ALA A 264 -12.95 -8.50 -6.04
N ALA A 265 -12.12 -8.31 -5.01
CA ALA A 265 -10.78 -8.88 -4.88
C ALA A 265 -10.32 -8.84 -3.41
N VAL A 266 -9.30 -9.62 -3.08
CA VAL A 266 -8.69 -9.66 -1.74
C VAL A 266 -7.20 -9.37 -1.82
N VAL A 267 -6.70 -8.48 -0.96
CA VAL A 267 -5.26 -8.28 -0.76
C VAL A 267 -4.82 -9.04 0.48
N VAL A 268 -4.06 -10.10 0.27
CA VAL A 268 -3.39 -10.86 1.34
C VAL A 268 -2.27 -9.99 1.90
N SER A 269 -2.44 -9.54 3.14
CA SER A 269 -1.60 -8.49 3.72
C SER A 269 -1.54 -8.60 5.24
N ASN A 270 -0.36 -8.36 5.79
CA ASN A 270 -0.11 -8.10 7.21
C ASN A 270 0.29 -6.63 7.44
N HIS A 271 -0.16 -5.73 6.54
CA HIS A 271 0.16 -4.30 6.59
C HIS A 271 1.66 -4.01 6.55
N GLY A 272 2.43 -4.80 5.80
CA GLY A 272 3.88 -4.67 5.75
C GLY A 272 4.60 -5.04 7.05
N GLY A 273 3.97 -5.84 7.93
CA GLY A 273 4.51 -6.19 9.25
C GLY A 273 4.37 -5.06 10.29
N ARG A 274 3.45 -4.12 10.09
CA ARG A 274 3.27 -2.91 10.91
C ARG A 274 2.14 -3.01 11.94
N GLN A 275 1.41 -4.12 11.95
CA GLN A 275 0.28 -4.38 12.86
C GLN A 275 0.67 -5.43 13.89
N LEU A 276 -0.04 -6.55 14.01
CA LEU A 276 0.31 -7.63 14.93
C LEU A 276 1.62 -8.29 14.48
N ASP A 277 2.61 -8.28 15.35
CA ASP A 277 3.88 -8.97 15.08
C ASP A 277 3.77 -10.48 15.35
N GLY A 278 4.56 -11.29 14.67
CA GLY A 278 4.53 -12.76 14.77
C GLY A 278 3.45 -13.43 13.92
N VAL A 279 2.74 -12.70 13.04
CA VAL A 279 1.80 -13.27 12.07
C VAL A 279 2.51 -13.82 10.83
N PRO A 280 1.85 -14.66 10.00
CA PRO A 280 2.44 -15.18 8.78
C PRO A 280 2.86 -14.05 7.82
N ALA A 281 4.00 -14.23 7.16
CA ALA A 281 4.38 -13.39 6.02
C ALA A 281 3.37 -13.56 4.87
N GLY A 282 3.19 -12.50 4.05
CA GLY A 282 2.27 -12.51 2.91
C GLY A 282 2.48 -13.70 1.96
N ALA A 283 3.74 -14.05 1.67
CA ALA A 283 4.07 -15.23 0.85
C ALA A 283 3.57 -16.57 1.43
N VAL A 284 3.54 -16.69 2.76
CA VAL A 284 3.06 -17.90 3.46
C VAL A 284 1.54 -17.92 3.49
N ALA A 285 0.91 -16.81 3.85
CA ALA A 285 -0.54 -16.70 3.91
C ALA A 285 -1.17 -16.87 2.52
N LEU A 286 -0.55 -16.32 1.47
CA LEU A 286 -1.05 -16.37 0.09
C LEU A 286 -1.32 -17.81 -0.38
N ALA A 287 -0.38 -18.73 -0.16
CA ALA A 287 -0.55 -20.11 -0.57
C ALA A 287 -1.79 -20.75 0.07
N ALA A 288 -1.95 -20.55 1.40
CA ALA A 288 -3.09 -21.09 2.13
C ALA A 288 -4.42 -20.42 1.71
N VAL A 289 -4.41 -19.12 1.42
CA VAL A 289 -5.58 -18.39 0.93
C VAL A 289 -5.97 -18.87 -0.48
N ALA A 290 -5.00 -19.00 -1.38
CA ALA A 290 -5.24 -19.44 -2.76
C ALA A 290 -5.86 -20.85 -2.81
N ASP A 291 -5.40 -21.77 -1.94
CA ASP A 291 -5.92 -23.11 -1.83
C ASP A 291 -7.41 -23.15 -1.44
N VAL A 292 -7.90 -22.17 -0.68
CA VAL A 292 -9.30 -22.10 -0.23
C VAL A 292 -10.16 -21.28 -1.18
N VAL A 293 -9.66 -20.14 -1.66
CA VAL A 293 -10.42 -19.21 -2.54
C VAL A 293 -10.59 -19.80 -3.94
N GLN A 294 -9.63 -20.58 -4.45
CA GLN A 294 -9.68 -21.30 -5.72
C GLN A 294 -10.15 -20.47 -6.92
N GLY A 295 -9.75 -19.19 -6.96
CA GLY A 295 -10.09 -18.27 -8.05
C GLY A 295 -11.50 -17.69 -7.99
N ALA A 296 -12.24 -17.85 -6.89
CA ALA A 296 -13.54 -17.19 -6.71
C ALA A 296 -13.47 -15.66 -6.84
N VAL A 297 -12.37 -15.07 -6.38
CA VAL A 297 -12.02 -13.67 -6.58
C VAL A 297 -10.52 -13.53 -6.85
N PRO A 298 -10.08 -12.47 -7.55
CA PRO A 298 -8.67 -12.14 -7.71
C PRO A 298 -7.97 -11.98 -6.37
N LEU A 299 -6.76 -12.53 -6.26
CA LEU A 299 -5.90 -12.40 -5.09
C LEU A 299 -4.71 -11.47 -5.40
N LEU A 300 -4.53 -10.47 -4.56
CA LEU A 300 -3.35 -9.62 -4.55
C LEU A 300 -2.56 -9.89 -3.27
N VAL A 301 -1.28 -9.56 -3.25
CA VAL A 301 -0.45 -9.73 -2.06
C VAL A 301 0.51 -8.57 -1.89
N ASP A 302 0.77 -8.18 -0.64
CA ASP A 302 1.82 -7.23 -0.30
C ASP A 302 2.81 -7.78 0.74
N GLY A 303 3.76 -6.92 1.11
CA GLY A 303 4.74 -7.22 2.15
C GLY A 303 5.99 -7.94 1.63
N GLY A 304 7.13 -7.26 1.70
CA GLY A 304 8.45 -7.82 1.47
C GLY A 304 8.88 -8.04 0.02
N VAL A 305 8.05 -7.71 -0.97
CA VAL A 305 8.40 -7.76 -2.39
C VAL A 305 9.55 -6.78 -2.68
N ARG A 306 10.65 -7.27 -3.30
CA ARG A 306 11.85 -6.45 -3.58
C ARG A 306 12.41 -6.68 -4.98
N ARG A 307 12.02 -7.75 -5.66
CA ARG A 307 12.55 -8.16 -6.97
C ARG A 307 11.43 -8.64 -7.87
N GLY A 308 11.63 -8.54 -9.20
CA GLY A 308 10.70 -9.14 -10.17
C GLY A 308 10.48 -10.63 -9.96
N THR A 309 11.49 -11.35 -9.47
CA THR A 309 11.37 -12.77 -9.10
C THR A 309 10.40 -13.01 -7.93
N ASP A 310 10.17 -12.03 -7.06
CA ASP A 310 9.19 -12.16 -5.98
C ASP A 310 7.76 -12.09 -6.54
N ALA A 311 7.54 -11.25 -7.57
CA ALA A 311 6.26 -11.24 -8.30
C ALA A 311 6.01 -12.57 -9.04
N ILE A 312 7.05 -13.19 -9.63
CA ILE A 312 6.93 -14.52 -10.24
C ILE A 312 6.54 -15.56 -9.18
N ARG A 313 7.14 -15.51 -7.99
CA ARG A 313 6.78 -16.39 -6.86
C ARG A 313 5.33 -16.17 -6.42
N ALA A 314 4.92 -14.90 -6.30
CA ALA A 314 3.55 -14.55 -5.93
C ALA A 314 2.54 -15.10 -6.95
N ARG A 315 2.82 -14.95 -8.26
CA ARG A 315 2.00 -15.51 -9.33
C ARG A 315 1.92 -17.06 -9.24
N ALA A 316 3.04 -17.71 -8.97
CA ALA A 316 3.11 -19.15 -8.81
C ALA A 316 2.36 -19.66 -7.57
N LEU A 317 2.22 -18.81 -6.53
CA LEU A 317 1.46 -19.10 -5.30
C LEU A 317 -0.02 -18.70 -5.41
N GLY A 318 -0.48 -18.16 -6.54
CA GLY A 318 -1.88 -17.87 -6.81
C GLY A 318 -2.29 -16.38 -6.76
N ALA A 319 -1.35 -15.45 -6.62
CA ALA A 319 -1.69 -14.03 -6.73
C ALA A 319 -1.86 -13.59 -8.19
N ASP A 320 -2.78 -12.66 -8.45
CA ASP A 320 -2.94 -11.99 -9.75
C ASP A 320 -2.05 -10.76 -9.90
N ALA A 321 -1.75 -10.08 -8.80
CA ALA A 321 -0.83 -8.96 -8.75
C ALA A 321 -0.14 -8.86 -7.38
N VAL A 322 0.91 -8.03 -7.33
CA VAL A 322 1.64 -7.71 -6.10
C VAL A 322 1.62 -6.21 -5.84
N LEU A 323 1.47 -5.81 -4.57
CA LEU A 323 1.58 -4.43 -4.14
C LEU A 323 3.01 -4.19 -3.60
N VAL A 324 3.59 -3.06 -4.02
CA VAL A 324 4.96 -2.64 -3.66
C VAL A 324 4.99 -1.24 -3.10
#